data_d882e385726afa463dced0eccbf49968
#
_entry.id   d882e385726afa463dced0eccbf49968
#
_cell.length_a   1.000
_cell.length_b   1.000
_cell.length_c   1.000
_cell.angle_alpha   90.00
_cell.angle_beta   90.00
_cell.angle_gamma   90.00
#
_symmetry.space_group_name_H-M   'P 1'
#
loop_
_entity.id
_entity.type
_entity.pdbx_description
1 polymer ?
#
loop_
_entity_poly.entity_id
_entity_poly.type
_entity_poly.pdbx_seq_one_letter_code
_entity_poly.pdbx_strand_id
1 'polypeptide(L)'
;MKSLLTQSILFITTALAIIAPAACDQSAPTPTKNATNSTNAALPKDLFITQEPAGALGVLKVRQSAKAGDHVTMIGRIGGSENPFVSNRAVFTMVDASVKTCLEMGDAHCPTPADYCCEDSTELAKSMASVNITDKSGKPLAISLAADGSLKPLMWIAVEGTLQPTGGGAFIVNADHIYKMPNDPLASKLK
;
A
#
# COMPACT_ATOMS: atom_id res chain seq x y z
N MET A 1 8.82 33.48 -50.32
CA MET A 1 7.89 33.79 -51.43
C MET A 1 6.49 33.53 -50.93
N LYS A 2 5.76 34.61 -50.80
CA LYS A 2 4.35 34.84 -51.12
C LYS A 2 3.35 33.90 -50.43
N SER A 3 2.62 34.36 -49.41
CA SER A 3 1.45 35.28 -49.48
C SER A 3 0.16 34.55 -49.83
N LEU A 4 -0.85 34.67 -49.01
CA LEU A 4 -2.18 35.30 -49.14
C LEU A 4 -3.09 34.68 -48.11
N LEU A 5 -3.58 35.30 -47.02
CA LEU A 5 -4.62 36.34 -46.96
C LEU A 5 -5.91 35.98 -47.71
N THR A 6 -6.96 35.75 -46.96
CA THR A 6 -8.35 36.11 -47.25
C THR A 6 -9.14 35.86 -45.97
N GLN A 7 -9.50 36.76 -45.19
CA GLN A 7 -10.54 37.77 -44.98
C GLN A 7 -11.95 37.35 -45.41
N SER A 8 -12.87 37.68 -44.52
CA SER A 8 -14.31 37.98 -44.66
C SER A 8 -15.23 36.88 -44.15
N ILE A 9 -16.30 37.06 -43.45
CA ILE A 9 -17.26 38.20 -43.29
C ILE A 9 -18.11 37.95 -42.05
N LEU A 10 -18.37 39.00 -41.36
CA LEU A 10 -19.31 39.37 -40.35
C LEU A 10 -20.77 39.01 -40.69
N PHE A 11 -21.51 38.29 -39.86
CA PHE A 11 -22.97 38.40 -39.74
C PHE A 11 -23.38 38.46 -38.30
N ILE A 12 -23.81 39.66 -37.93
CA ILE A 12 -24.53 39.97 -36.68
C ILE A 12 -26.00 39.64 -36.94
N THR A 13 -26.57 38.72 -36.20
CA THR A 13 -28.03 38.62 -36.04
C THR A 13 -28.37 38.61 -34.59
N THR A 14 -28.86 39.73 -34.10
CA THR A 14 -29.53 39.91 -32.82
C THR A 14 -30.85 39.15 -32.82
N ALA A 15 -30.97 38.13 -31.98
CA ALA A 15 -32.25 37.53 -31.61
C ALA A 15 -32.47 37.68 -30.11
N LEU A 16 -33.44 38.57 -29.82
CA LEU A 16 -34.00 38.82 -28.51
C LEU A 16 -34.85 37.59 -28.12
N ALA A 17 -34.47 36.82 -27.11
CA ALA A 17 -35.26 35.72 -26.58
C ALA A 17 -35.45 35.86 -25.08
N ILE A 18 -36.71 35.86 -24.75
CA ILE A 18 -37.46 36.02 -23.53
C ILE A 18 -36.93 35.12 -22.42
N ILE A 19 -36.60 35.69 -21.26
CA ILE A 19 -36.22 34.99 -20.04
C ILE A 19 -37.48 34.56 -19.31
N ALA A 20 -37.75 33.24 -19.27
CA ALA A 20 -38.69 32.65 -18.34
C ALA A 20 -37.94 32.13 -17.13
N PRO A 21 -38.27 32.46 -15.88
CA PRO A 21 -37.64 31.84 -14.72
C PRO A 21 -38.23 30.43 -14.53
N ALA A 22 -37.48 29.41 -14.88
CA ALA A 22 -37.76 28.04 -14.46
C ALA A 22 -37.33 27.92 -12.98
N ALA A 23 -38.32 27.77 -12.10
CA ALA A 23 -38.11 27.38 -10.72
C ALA A 23 -37.46 25.97 -10.71
N CYS A 24 -36.17 25.88 -10.44
CA CYS A 24 -35.51 24.61 -10.12
C CYS A 24 -35.93 24.22 -8.71
N ASP A 25 -36.85 23.28 -8.62
CA ASP A 25 -37.10 22.48 -7.42
C ASP A 25 -35.81 21.66 -7.16
N GLN A 26 -34.97 22.15 -6.22
CA GLN A 26 -33.81 21.43 -5.72
C GLN A 26 -34.31 20.40 -4.70
N SER A 27 -34.80 19.29 -5.17
CA SER A 27 -34.89 18.08 -4.34
C SER A 27 -33.47 17.64 -4.02
N ALA A 28 -32.99 18.02 -2.84
CA ALA A 28 -31.74 17.54 -2.30
C ALA A 28 -31.76 15.99 -2.28
N PRO A 29 -30.73 15.33 -2.82
CA PRO A 29 -30.64 13.88 -2.69
C PRO A 29 -30.47 13.55 -1.21
N THR A 30 -31.47 12.92 -0.63
CA THR A 30 -31.38 12.30 0.68
C THR A 30 -30.17 11.38 0.69
N PRO A 31 -29.23 11.50 1.64
CA PRO A 31 -28.12 10.57 1.73
C PRO A 31 -28.70 9.20 2.07
N THR A 32 -28.82 8.35 1.08
CA THR A 32 -29.06 6.92 1.28
C THR A 32 -27.89 6.43 2.13
N LYS A 33 -28.13 6.22 3.42
CA LYS A 33 -27.24 5.43 4.28
C LYS A 33 -27.23 4.03 3.67
N ASN A 34 -26.30 3.79 2.77
CA ASN A 34 -25.88 2.44 2.48
C ASN A 34 -25.38 1.87 3.80
N ALA A 35 -26.27 1.12 4.45
CA ALA A 35 -25.88 0.22 5.52
C ALA A 35 -24.83 -0.72 4.90
N THR A 36 -23.57 -0.37 5.11
CA THR A 36 -22.46 -1.25 4.84
C THR A 36 -22.70 -2.45 5.72
N ASN A 37 -23.14 -3.56 5.13
CA ASN A 37 -23.05 -4.86 5.77
C ASN A 37 -21.57 -5.02 6.16
N SER A 38 -21.24 -4.66 7.38
CA SER A 38 -20.04 -5.11 8.06
C SER A 38 -20.23 -6.60 8.28
N THR A 39 -20.03 -7.38 7.23
CA THR A 39 -19.59 -8.76 7.42
C THR A 39 -18.40 -8.62 8.36
N ASN A 40 -18.46 -9.22 9.55
CA ASN A 40 -17.35 -9.34 10.47
C ASN A 40 -16.23 -10.05 9.71
N ALA A 41 -15.45 -9.28 8.95
CA ALA A 41 -14.29 -9.79 8.26
C ALA A 41 -13.32 -10.16 9.37
N ALA A 42 -13.03 -11.44 9.53
CA ALA A 42 -12.00 -11.95 10.43
C ALA A 42 -10.77 -12.30 9.59
N LEU A 43 -9.59 -12.21 10.19
CA LEU A 43 -8.37 -12.70 9.56
C LEU A 43 -8.49 -14.21 9.30
N PRO A 44 -7.93 -14.72 8.20
CA PRO A 44 -7.83 -16.17 7.96
C PRO A 44 -7.17 -16.86 9.16
N LYS A 45 -7.71 -18.00 9.59
CA LYS A 45 -7.22 -18.70 10.78
C LYS A 45 -5.82 -19.25 10.60
N ASP A 46 -5.44 -19.52 9.37
CA ASP A 46 -4.16 -20.05 8.91
C ASP A 46 -3.16 -18.98 8.49
N LEU A 47 -3.55 -17.70 8.59
CA LEU A 47 -2.67 -16.59 8.21
C LEU A 47 -1.35 -16.60 9.00
N PHE A 48 -1.41 -16.82 10.32
CA PHE A 48 -0.21 -16.83 11.16
C PHE A 48 0.28 -18.26 11.35
N ILE A 49 1.44 -18.54 10.77
CA ILE A 49 2.10 -19.85 10.88
C ILE A 49 3.16 -19.84 11.98
N THR A 50 3.44 -21.01 12.55
CA THR A 50 4.41 -21.20 13.64
C THR A 50 5.77 -21.70 13.17
N GLN A 51 5.84 -22.24 11.95
CA GLN A 51 7.07 -22.71 11.34
C GLN A 51 7.59 -21.66 10.36
N GLU A 52 8.87 -21.37 10.44
CA GLU A 52 9.53 -20.45 9.50
C GLU A 52 9.50 -21.05 8.08
N PRO A 53 8.99 -20.30 7.09
CA PRO A 53 8.98 -20.77 5.72
C PRO A 53 10.40 -20.81 5.14
N ALA A 54 10.68 -21.87 4.37
CA ALA A 54 11.98 -22.04 3.73
C ALA A 54 12.17 -21.07 2.55
N GLY A 55 13.41 -20.69 2.29
CA GLY A 55 13.77 -19.94 1.08
C GLY A 55 13.36 -18.47 1.08
N ALA A 56 13.08 -17.89 2.24
CA ALA A 56 12.76 -16.47 2.35
C ALA A 56 13.91 -15.58 1.84
N LEU A 57 13.58 -14.67 0.94
CA LEU A 57 14.52 -13.70 0.34
C LEU A 57 14.13 -12.29 0.79
N GLY A 58 15.10 -11.38 0.85
CA GLY A 58 14.82 -9.97 1.06
C GLY A 58 13.95 -9.38 -0.05
N VAL A 59 13.17 -8.35 0.27
CA VAL A 59 12.26 -7.67 -0.67
C VAL A 59 12.97 -7.24 -1.95
N LEU A 60 14.18 -6.66 -1.83
CA LEU A 60 15.01 -6.25 -2.97
C LEU A 60 15.33 -7.41 -3.89
N LYS A 61 15.65 -8.58 -3.33
CA LYS A 61 16.00 -9.76 -4.10
C LYS A 61 14.80 -10.32 -4.84
N VAL A 62 13.66 -10.40 -4.17
CA VAL A 62 12.40 -10.85 -4.79
C VAL A 62 11.98 -9.88 -5.91
N ARG A 63 12.06 -8.58 -5.68
CA ARG A 63 11.77 -7.55 -6.71
C ARG A 63 12.63 -7.69 -7.96
N GLN A 64 13.89 -8.15 -7.81
CA GLN A 64 14.81 -8.34 -8.95
C GLN A 64 14.56 -9.63 -9.73
N SER A 65 14.04 -10.67 -9.08
CA SER A 65 14.00 -12.03 -9.63
C SER A 65 12.60 -12.54 -9.96
N ALA A 66 11.56 -12.05 -9.27
CA ALA A 66 10.21 -12.56 -9.39
C ALA A 66 9.33 -11.68 -10.31
N LYS A 67 8.29 -12.26 -10.84
CA LYS A 67 7.32 -11.66 -11.74
C LYS A 67 5.92 -11.67 -11.13
N ALA A 68 5.04 -10.83 -11.65
CA ALA A 68 3.63 -10.85 -11.29
C ALA A 68 3.04 -12.26 -11.49
N GLY A 69 2.33 -12.75 -10.49
CA GLY A 69 1.76 -14.09 -10.43
C GLY A 69 2.66 -15.13 -9.76
N ASP A 70 3.94 -14.83 -9.54
CA ASP A 70 4.83 -15.77 -8.82
C ASP A 70 4.43 -15.85 -7.35
N HIS A 71 4.47 -17.07 -6.80
CA HIS A 71 4.40 -17.29 -5.36
C HIS A 71 5.80 -17.10 -4.76
N VAL A 72 5.89 -16.26 -3.77
CA VAL A 72 7.17 -15.82 -3.19
C VAL A 72 7.14 -15.92 -1.66
N THR A 73 8.33 -16.07 -1.08
CA THR A 73 8.55 -15.94 0.35
C THR A 73 9.52 -14.77 0.59
N MET A 74 9.04 -13.75 1.27
CA MET A 74 9.82 -12.54 1.57
C MET A 74 10.09 -12.41 3.05
N ILE A 75 11.30 -11.93 3.39
CA ILE A 75 11.68 -11.55 4.75
C ILE A 75 11.94 -10.05 4.81
N GLY A 76 11.47 -9.41 5.86
CA GLY A 76 11.68 -7.99 6.11
C GLY A 76 11.08 -7.55 7.44
N ARG A 77 11.02 -6.25 7.61
CA ARG A 77 10.53 -5.61 8.82
C ARG A 77 9.31 -4.74 8.50
N ILE A 78 8.29 -4.78 9.32
CA ILE A 78 7.12 -3.90 9.16
C ILE A 78 7.55 -2.45 9.36
N GLY A 79 7.38 -1.62 8.35
CA GLY A 79 7.85 -0.23 8.36
C GLY A 79 7.80 0.44 7.00
N GLY A 80 8.59 1.50 6.84
CA GLY A 80 8.66 2.33 5.63
C GLY A 80 7.73 3.55 5.68
N SER A 81 7.07 3.75 6.81
CA SER A 81 6.35 4.97 7.17
C SER A 81 6.12 4.99 8.69
N GLU A 82 5.80 6.15 9.24
CA GLU A 82 5.44 6.29 10.65
C GLU A 82 4.27 5.36 11.03
N ASN A 83 3.28 5.26 10.13
CA ASN A 83 2.14 4.37 10.26
C ASN A 83 2.13 3.34 9.12
N PRO A 84 2.82 2.20 9.27
CA PRO A 84 2.94 1.21 8.20
C PRO A 84 1.65 0.43 7.93
N PHE A 85 0.62 0.60 8.77
CA PHE A 85 -0.67 -0.06 8.62
C PHE A 85 -1.71 0.87 8.01
N VAL A 86 -2.47 0.39 7.02
CA VAL A 86 -3.56 1.16 6.42
C VAL A 86 -4.81 1.06 7.29
N SER A 87 -5.38 2.21 7.66
CA SER A 87 -6.60 2.26 8.46
C SER A 87 -7.76 1.54 7.77
N ASN A 88 -8.50 0.72 8.53
CA ASN A 88 -9.66 -0.03 8.07
C ASN A 88 -9.40 -0.96 6.87
N ARG A 89 -8.16 -1.37 6.67
CA ARG A 89 -7.78 -2.35 5.65
C ARG A 89 -6.69 -3.27 6.18
N ALA A 90 -6.76 -4.54 5.81
CA ALA A 90 -5.71 -5.50 6.11
C ALA A 90 -4.53 -5.34 5.13
N VAL A 91 -3.89 -4.19 5.20
CA VAL A 91 -2.75 -3.78 4.37
C VAL A 91 -1.69 -3.16 5.25
N PHE A 92 -0.45 -3.54 5.03
CA PHE A 92 0.71 -2.92 5.67
C PHE A 92 1.91 -2.86 4.72
N THR A 93 2.91 -2.09 5.09
CA THR A 93 4.18 -2.03 4.38
C THR A 93 5.28 -2.75 5.14
N MET A 94 6.19 -3.37 4.41
CA MET A 94 7.41 -3.96 4.93
C MET A 94 8.62 -3.46 4.16
N VAL A 95 9.75 -3.40 4.83
CA VAL A 95 11.04 -2.95 4.30
C VAL A 95 11.99 -4.13 4.26
N ASP A 96 12.86 -4.14 3.26
CA ASP A 96 13.91 -5.16 3.07
C ASP A 96 14.77 -5.33 4.33
N ALA A 97 15.16 -6.57 4.59
CA ALA A 97 15.97 -6.95 5.73
C ALA A 97 17.36 -6.25 5.78
N SER A 98 17.87 -5.79 4.66
CA SER A 98 19.18 -5.13 4.58
C SER A 98 19.15 -3.65 4.94
N VAL A 99 17.97 -3.01 4.95
CA VAL A 99 17.83 -1.59 5.27
C VAL A 99 17.81 -1.39 6.77
N LYS A 100 18.68 -0.51 7.27
CA LYS A 100 18.80 -0.21 8.69
C LYS A 100 17.80 0.84 9.15
N THR A 101 17.25 0.65 10.33
CA THR A 101 16.48 1.71 10.99
C THR A 101 17.38 2.79 11.54
N CYS A 102 16.83 3.97 11.85
CA CYS A 102 17.59 5.04 12.51
C CYS A 102 18.23 4.57 13.83
N LEU A 103 17.55 3.69 14.57
CA LEU A 103 18.07 3.09 15.81
C LEU A 103 19.36 2.27 15.54
N GLU A 104 19.38 1.48 14.47
CA GLU A 104 20.54 0.66 14.06
C GLU A 104 21.67 1.50 13.46
N MET A 105 21.37 2.71 13.01
CA MET A 105 22.36 3.69 12.56
C MET A 105 22.92 4.54 13.71
N GLY A 106 22.45 4.33 14.93
CA GLY A 106 22.96 4.99 16.14
C GLY A 106 22.14 6.18 16.64
N ASP A 107 21.03 6.51 16.01
CA ASP A 107 20.11 7.53 16.51
C ASP A 107 19.13 6.92 17.50
N ALA A 108 19.55 6.78 18.74
CA ALA A 108 18.73 6.23 19.82
C ALA A 108 17.51 7.12 20.20
N HIS A 109 17.44 8.35 19.70
CA HIS A 109 16.39 9.32 20.02
C HIS A 109 15.38 9.49 18.88
N CYS A 110 15.51 8.75 17.77
CA CYS A 110 14.55 8.83 16.67
C CYS A 110 13.13 8.50 17.16
N PRO A 111 12.18 9.44 17.07
CA PRO A 111 10.82 9.24 17.59
C PRO A 111 10.00 8.30 16.72
N THR A 112 10.37 8.14 15.46
CA THR A 112 9.61 7.40 14.43
C THR A 112 10.50 6.40 13.67
N PRO A 113 11.20 5.47 14.36
CA PRO A 113 12.19 4.60 13.70
C PRO A 113 11.60 3.68 12.62
N ALA A 114 10.28 3.50 12.60
CA ALA A 114 9.59 2.68 11.60
C ALA A 114 9.45 3.37 10.24
N ASP A 115 9.65 4.68 10.15
CA ASP A 115 9.58 5.45 8.90
C ASP A 115 10.89 5.44 8.11
N TYR A 116 12.00 5.01 8.75
CA TYR A 116 13.33 4.99 8.13
C TYR A 116 13.77 6.38 7.64
N CYS A 117 13.45 7.43 8.38
CA CYS A 117 13.69 8.84 8.01
C CYS A 117 15.15 9.17 7.72
N CYS A 118 16.11 8.34 8.14
CA CYS A 118 17.52 8.49 7.88
C CYS A 118 17.98 7.90 6.52
N GLU A 119 17.09 7.20 5.82
CA GLU A 119 17.36 6.63 4.50
C GLU A 119 16.96 7.57 3.37
N ASP A 120 17.60 7.44 2.21
CA ASP A 120 17.14 8.10 0.99
C ASP A 120 15.77 7.59 0.59
N SER A 121 14.83 8.50 0.36
CA SER A 121 13.43 8.15 0.07
C SER A 121 13.24 7.30 -1.20
N THR A 122 14.11 7.49 -2.19
CA THR A 122 14.08 6.72 -3.44
C THR A 122 14.58 5.30 -3.22
N GLU A 123 15.65 5.13 -2.45
CA GLU A 123 16.20 3.81 -2.11
C GLU A 123 15.25 3.06 -1.15
N LEU A 124 14.66 3.77 -0.20
CA LEU A 124 13.63 3.21 0.68
C LEU A 124 12.44 2.69 -0.13
N ALA A 125 11.91 3.48 -1.06
CA ALA A 125 10.80 3.07 -1.92
C ALA A 125 11.09 1.81 -2.75
N LYS A 126 12.33 1.63 -3.20
CA LYS A 126 12.77 0.41 -3.91
C LYS A 126 12.83 -0.80 -3.00
N SER A 127 13.14 -0.60 -1.73
CA SER A 127 13.28 -1.65 -0.72
C SER A 127 11.97 -2.03 -0.02
N MET A 128 10.85 -1.38 -0.37
CA MET A 128 9.55 -1.62 0.26
C MET A 128 8.66 -2.57 -0.55
N ALA A 129 7.81 -3.30 0.16
CA ALA A 129 6.66 -4.02 -0.40
C ALA A 129 5.40 -3.69 0.39
N SER A 130 4.27 -3.61 -0.31
CA SER A 130 2.95 -3.61 0.32
C SER A 130 2.47 -5.05 0.46
N VAL A 131 1.98 -5.40 1.62
CA VAL A 131 1.42 -6.71 1.91
C VAL A 131 -0.08 -6.56 2.15
N ASN A 132 -0.88 -7.26 1.36
CA ASN A 132 -2.32 -7.29 1.47
C ASN A 132 -2.77 -8.64 2.05
N ILE A 133 -3.70 -8.64 2.97
CA ILE A 133 -4.46 -9.83 3.37
C ILE A 133 -5.83 -9.70 2.72
N THR A 134 -6.15 -10.61 1.81
CA THR A 134 -7.28 -10.45 0.92
C THR A 134 -8.39 -11.46 1.18
N ASP A 135 -9.58 -11.12 0.72
CA ASP A 135 -10.68 -12.07 0.58
C ASP A 135 -10.50 -12.93 -0.69
N LYS A 136 -11.44 -13.86 -0.91
CA LYS A 136 -11.43 -14.74 -2.09
C LYS A 136 -11.55 -14.03 -3.44
N SER A 137 -11.94 -12.76 -3.43
CA SER A 137 -11.99 -11.92 -4.64
C SER A 137 -10.70 -11.14 -4.90
N GLY A 138 -9.69 -11.29 -4.03
CA GLY A 138 -8.41 -10.57 -4.09
C GLY A 138 -8.48 -9.14 -3.54
N LYS A 139 -9.59 -8.76 -2.89
CA LYS A 139 -9.74 -7.45 -2.27
C LYS A 139 -9.23 -7.47 -0.84
N PRO A 140 -8.42 -6.49 -0.38
CA PRO A 140 -7.99 -6.40 1.00
C PRO A 140 -9.17 -6.40 1.97
N LEU A 141 -9.07 -7.22 3.01
CA LEU A 141 -10.07 -7.30 4.07
C LEU A 141 -10.28 -5.94 4.75
N ALA A 142 -11.51 -5.62 5.10
CA ALA A 142 -11.86 -4.38 5.80
C ALA A 142 -11.61 -4.50 7.32
N ILE A 143 -10.35 -4.76 7.70
CA ILE A 143 -9.89 -4.95 9.08
C ILE A 143 -8.68 -4.06 9.31
N SER A 144 -8.61 -3.42 10.48
CA SER A 144 -7.43 -2.67 10.91
C SER A 144 -6.46 -3.62 11.62
N LEU A 145 -5.31 -3.91 11.00
CA LEU A 145 -4.29 -4.81 11.56
C LEU A 145 -3.58 -4.23 12.80
N ALA A 146 -3.54 -2.90 12.93
CA ALA A 146 -2.97 -2.25 14.09
C ALA A 146 -3.82 -2.46 15.36
N ALA A 147 -5.13 -2.71 15.20
CA ALA A 147 -6.07 -2.74 16.31
C ALA A 147 -6.01 -4.03 17.15
N ASP A 148 -5.65 -5.17 16.52
CA ASP A 148 -5.57 -6.46 17.22
C ASP A 148 -4.23 -6.71 17.92
N GLY A 149 -3.22 -5.86 17.62
CA GLY A 149 -1.88 -5.95 18.21
C GLY A 149 -1.07 -7.18 17.77
N SER A 150 -1.58 -7.98 16.84
CA SER A 150 -0.90 -9.19 16.36
C SER A 150 0.35 -8.86 15.54
N LEU A 151 0.33 -7.72 14.84
CA LEU A 151 1.45 -7.15 14.10
C LEU A 151 1.81 -5.77 14.67
N LYS A 152 3.08 -5.43 14.71
CA LYS A 152 3.58 -4.16 15.24
C LYS A 152 4.64 -3.57 14.32
N PRO A 153 4.80 -2.23 14.29
CA PRO A 153 5.94 -1.62 13.63
C PRO A 153 7.26 -2.23 14.10
N LEU A 154 8.22 -2.32 13.21
CA LEU A 154 9.56 -2.89 13.39
C LEU A 154 9.61 -4.40 13.68
N MET A 155 8.47 -5.09 13.69
CA MET A 155 8.44 -6.54 13.83
C MET A 155 9.06 -7.19 12.59
N TRP A 156 9.96 -8.15 12.82
CA TRP A 156 10.49 -9.02 11.79
C TRP A 156 9.46 -10.09 11.41
N ILE A 157 9.26 -10.23 10.13
CA ILE A 157 8.30 -11.19 9.57
C ILE A 157 8.86 -11.86 8.32
N ALA A 158 8.40 -13.08 8.07
CA ALA A 158 8.42 -13.66 6.74
C ALA A 158 6.99 -13.76 6.21
N VAL A 159 6.81 -13.42 4.95
CA VAL A 159 5.51 -13.41 4.26
C VAL A 159 5.58 -14.34 3.07
N GLU A 160 4.69 -15.32 3.03
CA GLU A 160 4.42 -16.13 1.84
C GLU A 160 3.19 -15.59 1.14
N GLY A 161 3.22 -15.52 -0.19
CA GLY A 161 2.08 -15.02 -0.94
C GLY A 161 2.37 -14.85 -2.43
N THR A 162 1.40 -14.31 -3.14
CA THR A 162 1.44 -14.14 -4.59
C THR A 162 1.66 -12.68 -4.97
N LEU A 163 2.67 -12.43 -5.82
CA LEU A 163 2.95 -11.11 -6.37
C LEU A 163 1.80 -10.65 -7.28
N GLN A 164 1.36 -9.43 -7.05
CA GLN A 164 0.29 -8.83 -7.85
C GLN A 164 0.86 -8.08 -9.07
N PRO A 165 0.15 -8.11 -10.21
CA PRO A 165 0.47 -7.25 -11.33
C PRO A 165 0.16 -5.79 -10.92
N THR A 166 1.18 -4.95 -10.96
CA THR A 166 1.05 -3.55 -10.57
C THR A 166 1.61 -2.62 -11.64
N GLY A 167 0.91 -1.51 -11.85
CA GLY A 167 1.45 -0.39 -12.64
C GLY A 167 2.25 0.57 -11.74
N GLY A 168 3.15 1.36 -12.34
CA GLY A 168 3.80 2.49 -11.64
C GLY A 168 4.85 2.13 -10.59
N GLY A 169 5.42 0.93 -10.63
CA GLY A 169 6.54 0.55 -9.74
C GLY A 169 6.13 0.10 -8.34
N ALA A 170 4.85 0.07 -8.01
CA ALA A 170 4.37 -0.53 -6.76
C ALA A 170 4.77 -2.02 -6.72
N PHE A 171 5.09 -2.52 -5.51
CA PHE A 171 5.43 -3.92 -5.29
C PHE A 171 4.49 -4.48 -4.23
N ILE A 172 3.53 -5.29 -4.67
CA ILE A 172 2.42 -5.75 -3.83
C ILE A 172 2.39 -7.27 -3.79
N VAL A 173 2.25 -7.82 -2.59
CA VAL A 173 2.04 -9.24 -2.35
C VAL A 173 0.70 -9.44 -1.64
N ASN A 174 -0.12 -10.33 -2.18
CA ASN A 174 -1.25 -10.87 -1.44
C ASN A 174 -0.75 -12.01 -0.58
N ALA A 175 -0.78 -11.83 0.73
CA ALA A 175 -0.24 -12.78 1.69
C ALA A 175 -1.21 -13.96 1.90
N ASP A 176 -0.65 -15.16 1.83
CA ASP A 176 -1.29 -16.40 2.23
C ASP A 176 -0.94 -16.72 3.68
N HIS A 177 0.36 -16.58 4.03
CA HIS A 177 0.87 -16.85 5.37
C HIS A 177 1.84 -15.76 5.85
N ILE A 178 1.86 -15.55 7.15
CA ILE A 178 2.80 -14.67 7.84
C ILE A 178 3.44 -15.43 9.01
N TYR A 179 4.76 -15.51 9.01
CA TYR A 179 5.54 -15.98 10.14
C TYR A 179 6.10 -14.81 10.91
N LYS A 180 5.80 -14.73 12.21
CA LYS A 180 6.36 -13.72 13.11
C LYS A 180 7.68 -14.22 13.66
N MET A 181 8.77 -13.58 13.28
CA MET A 181 10.09 -13.99 13.72
C MET A 181 10.30 -13.63 15.20
N PRO A 182 10.69 -14.58 16.04
CA PRO A 182 10.85 -14.34 17.47
C PRO A 182 12.05 -13.45 17.79
N ASN A 183 13.04 -13.41 16.89
CA ASN A 183 14.28 -12.65 17.04
C ASN A 183 14.61 -11.90 15.75
N ASP A 184 15.39 -10.83 15.89
CA ASP A 184 16.00 -10.15 14.76
C ASP A 184 16.97 -11.11 14.04
N PRO A 185 16.73 -11.46 12.76
CA PRO A 185 17.60 -12.37 12.02
C PRO A 185 18.99 -11.79 11.77
N LEU A 186 19.17 -10.49 11.96
CA LEU A 186 20.46 -9.81 11.82
C LEU A 186 21.19 -9.68 13.16
N ALA A 187 20.54 -9.89 14.30
CA ALA A 187 21.17 -9.75 15.61
C ALA A 187 22.40 -10.65 15.79
N SER A 188 22.45 -11.81 15.14
CA SER A 188 23.60 -12.70 15.12
C SER A 188 24.76 -12.22 14.23
N LYS A 189 24.49 -11.30 13.29
CA LYS A 189 25.48 -10.75 12.33
C LYS A 189 26.09 -9.44 12.81
N LEU A 190 25.55 -8.85 13.89
CA LEU A 190 25.99 -7.57 14.47
C LEU A 190 26.90 -7.75 15.69
N LYS A 191 27.37 -8.98 15.97
CA LYS A 191 28.34 -9.29 17.02
C LYS A 191 29.77 -9.33 16.47
#